data_17dc0f9e4cf3d52cefe92cfa814f16ce
#
_entry.id   17dc0f9e4cf3d52cefe92cfa814f16ce
#
_cell.length_a   1.000
_cell.length_b   1.000
_cell.length_c   1.000
_cell.angle_alpha   90.00
_cell.angle_beta   90.00
_cell.angle_gamma   90.00
#
_symmetry.space_group_name_H-M   'P 1'
#
loop_
_entity.id
_entity.type
_entity.pdbx_description
1 polymer ?
#
loop_
_entity_poly.entity_id
_entity_poly.type
_entity_poly.pdbx_seq_one_letter_code
_entity_poly.pdbx_strand_id
1 'polypeptide(L)'
;MKQASFNPQSAIRIPQSEDRTLAAWEIASVVASVLIGEWVVFALAGDGATGLLFPVATVFVFMFLSHRARGESARDVGWRLDNFGRAARLLALPMLAIFAVFVGVGWYTSNLDFLRWKGGASIFGTPALGLLWGPLQQYALQGFINRRAQVVWGRGWASVLLVALIFAALHLPNPWLTVVTFAGGLLWAYVYQRAPNLLAVGISHSLMTWALVSSIPPSALHNLRVGFKYFGQ
;
A
#
# COMPACT_ATOMS: atom_id res chain seq x y z
N MET A 1 42.86 27.86 11.65
CA MET A 1 42.28 26.68 11.00
C MET A 1 41.81 25.73 12.10
N LYS A 2 40.50 25.64 12.35
CA LYS A 2 39.92 24.66 13.29
C LYS A 2 39.73 23.34 12.53
N GLN A 3 40.47 22.29 12.91
CA GLN A 3 40.23 20.93 12.44
C GLN A 3 38.82 20.51 12.90
N ALA A 4 37.95 20.25 11.95
CA ALA A 4 36.68 19.58 12.21
C ALA A 4 37.00 18.16 12.69
N SER A 5 36.74 17.88 13.96
CA SER A 5 36.86 16.53 14.52
C SER A 5 35.83 15.64 13.83
N PHE A 6 36.30 14.68 13.04
CA PHE A 6 35.51 13.63 12.47
C PHE A 6 34.92 12.78 13.61
N ASN A 7 33.60 12.86 13.83
CA ASN A 7 32.93 12.03 14.83
C ASN A 7 32.60 10.68 14.18
N PRO A 8 33.28 9.57 14.53
CA PRO A 8 32.99 8.27 13.94
C PRO A 8 31.69 7.62 14.40
N GLN A 9 30.88 8.30 15.21
CA GLN A 9 29.59 7.78 15.67
C GLN A 9 28.42 7.95 14.69
N SER A 10 28.64 8.51 13.50
CA SER A 10 27.69 8.46 12.39
C SER A 10 27.76 7.16 11.57
N ALA A 11 28.56 6.20 12.00
CA ALA A 11 28.64 4.88 11.40
C ALA A 11 27.27 4.18 11.51
N ILE A 12 26.80 3.68 10.39
CA ILE A 12 25.62 2.84 10.16
C ILE A 12 25.31 2.02 11.41
N ARG A 13 24.27 2.41 12.19
CA ARG A 13 23.77 1.58 13.28
C ARG A 13 23.29 0.28 12.66
N ILE A 14 24.02 -0.80 12.82
CA ILE A 14 23.52 -2.15 12.53
C ILE A 14 22.34 -2.37 13.50
N PRO A 15 21.13 -2.64 12.99
CA PRO A 15 19.98 -2.85 13.86
C PRO A 15 20.31 -3.94 14.88
N GLN A 16 20.17 -3.65 16.16
CA GLN A 16 20.35 -4.64 17.21
C GLN A 16 19.24 -5.70 17.10
N SER A 17 19.44 -6.88 17.63
CA SER A 17 18.43 -7.96 17.58
C SER A 17 17.07 -7.52 18.11
N GLU A 18 17.05 -6.69 19.15
CA GLU A 18 15.83 -6.09 19.72
C GLU A 18 15.07 -5.21 18.71
N ASP A 19 15.77 -4.37 17.93
CA ASP A 19 15.14 -3.54 16.91
C ASP A 19 14.48 -4.36 15.81
N ARG A 20 15.10 -5.50 15.42
CA ARG A 20 14.55 -6.42 14.43
C ARG A 20 13.29 -7.12 14.95
N THR A 21 13.35 -7.60 16.19
CA THR A 21 12.22 -8.27 16.84
C THR A 21 11.04 -7.31 16.98
N LEU A 22 11.29 -6.09 17.44
CA LEU A 22 10.26 -5.06 17.53
C LEU A 22 9.65 -4.73 16.17
N ALA A 23 10.47 -4.54 15.13
CA ALA A 23 9.99 -4.27 13.78
C ALA A 23 9.14 -5.43 13.21
N ALA A 24 9.50 -6.68 13.51
CA ALA A 24 8.71 -7.84 13.11
C ALA A 24 7.34 -7.85 13.83
N TRP A 25 7.30 -7.57 15.13
CA TRP A 25 6.06 -7.44 15.89
C TRP A 25 5.18 -6.27 15.40
N GLU A 26 5.78 -5.14 15.02
CA GLU A 26 5.05 -4.01 14.44
C GLU A 26 4.37 -4.40 13.12
N ILE A 27 5.08 -5.13 12.22
CA ILE A 27 4.47 -5.68 11.00
C ILE A 27 3.32 -6.62 11.34
N ALA A 28 3.57 -7.60 12.21
CA ALA A 28 2.58 -8.60 12.59
C ALA A 28 1.33 -7.95 13.20
N SER A 29 1.49 -6.94 14.05
CA SER A 29 0.39 -6.21 14.69
C SER A 29 -0.48 -5.48 13.66
N VAL A 30 0.12 -4.77 12.71
CA VAL A 30 -0.62 -4.07 11.66
C VAL A 30 -1.36 -5.06 10.77
N VAL A 31 -0.68 -6.09 10.28
CA VAL A 31 -1.27 -7.10 9.39
C VAL A 31 -2.41 -7.85 10.08
N ALA A 32 -2.18 -8.31 11.32
CA ALA A 32 -3.22 -9.00 12.11
C ALA A 32 -4.43 -8.09 12.37
N SER A 33 -4.21 -6.81 12.70
CA SER A 33 -5.31 -5.87 12.93
C SER A 33 -6.16 -5.65 11.69
N VAL A 34 -5.56 -5.55 10.50
CA VAL A 34 -6.29 -5.43 9.23
C VAL A 34 -7.07 -6.72 8.96
N LEU A 35 -6.44 -7.89 9.09
CA LEU A 35 -7.12 -9.19 8.89
C LEU A 35 -8.27 -9.39 9.86
N ILE A 36 -8.11 -9.04 11.14
CA ILE A 36 -9.20 -9.09 12.12
C ILE A 36 -10.34 -8.15 11.68
N GLY A 37 -10.02 -6.94 11.22
CA GLY A 37 -11.01 -6.01 10.67
C GLY A 37 -11.79 -6.61 9.50
N GLU A 38 -11.08 -7.15 8.51
CA GLU A 38 -11.67 -7.68 7.28
C GLU A 38 -12.44 -8.99 7.47
N TRP A 39 -12.03 -9.84 8.39
CA TRP A 39 -12.63 -11.17 8.54
C TRP A 39 -13.55 -11.29 9.75
N VAL A 40 -13.18 -10.69 10.89
CA VAL A 40 -13.93 -10.86 12.14
C VAL A 40 -14.90 -9.71 12.36
N VAL A 41 -14.41 -8.45 12.27
CA VAL A 41 -15.27 -7.29 12.54
C VAL A 41 -16.39 -7.19 11.52
N PHE A 42 -16.11 -7.41 10.23
CA PHE A 42 -17.18 -7.44 9.22
C PHE A 42 -18.16 -8.59 9.38
N ALA A 43 -17.70 -9.76 9.83
CA ALA A 43 -18.58 -10.90 10.09
C ALA A 43 -19.56 -10.62 11.25
N LEU A 44 -19.12 -9.88 12.27
CA LEU A 44 -19.90 -9.62 13.48
C LEU A 44 -20.74 -8.33 13.42
N ALA A 45 -20.22 -7.27 12.80
CA ALA A 45 -20.84 -5.95 12.78
C ALA A 45 -21.74 -5.70 11.56
N GLY A 46 -21.75 -6.62 10.58
CA GLY A 46 -22.48 -6.42 9.33
C GLY A 46 -21.94 -5.28 8.48
N ASP A 47 -22.75 -4.74 7.56
CA ASP A 47 -22.33 -3.74 6.57
C ASP A 47 -22.19 -2.29 7.12
N GLY A 48 -22.30 -2.09 8.41
CA GLY A 48 -22.17 -0.77 9.03
C GLY A 48 -20.78 -0.18 8.80
N ALA A 49 -20.69 0.88 7.99
CA ALA A 49 -19.43 1.60 7.73
C ALA A 49 -18.72 2.10 9.00
N THR A 50 -19.47 2.31 10.08
CA THR A 50 -18.96 2.75 11.38
C THR A 50 -18.13 1.68 12.10
N GLY A 51 -18.40 0.38 11.86
CA GLY A 51 -17.67 -0.72 12.49
C GLY A 51 -16.18 -0.78 12.11
N LEU A 52 -15.81 -0.27 10.91
CA LEU A 52 -14.43 -0.26 10.45
C LEU A 52 -13.66 1.01 10.80
N LEU A 53 -14.32 2.11 11.05
CA LEU A 53 -13.63 3.37 11.34
C LEU A 53 -12.72 3.25 12.55
N PHE A 54 -13.19 2.56 13.60
CA PHE A 54 -12.40 2.37 14.82
C PHE A 54 -11.16 1.50 14.61
N PRO A 55 -11.24 0.27 14.03
CA PRO A 55 -10.06 -0.55 13.75
C PRO A 55 -9.06 0.14 12.82
N VAL A 56 -9.54 0.76 11.73
CA VAL A 56 -8.69 1.47 10.78
C VAL A 56 -7.99 2.64 11.45
N ALA A 57 -8.71 3.48 12.19
CA ALA A 57 -8.13 4.61 12.93
C ALA A 57 -7.07 4.13 13.93
N THR A 58 -7.34 3.03 14.65
CA THR A 58 -6.41 2.45 15.63
C THR A 58 -5.10 2.02 14.95
N VAL A 59 -5.17 1.36 13.78
CA VAL A 59 -3.98 0.96 13.02
C VAL A 59 -3.16 2.19 12.59
N PHE A 60 -3.82 3.24 12.07
CA PHE A 60 -3.12 4.46 11.66
C PHE A 60 -2.50 5.21 12.85
N VAL A 61 -3.19 5.28 14.00
CA VAL A 61 -2.65 5.85 15.24
C VAL A 61 -1.44 5.05 15.71
N PHE A 62 -1.52 3.73 15.71
CA PHE A 62 -0.39 2.86 16.06
C PHE A 62 0.82 3.12 15.16
N MET A 63 0.63 3.16 13.83
CA MET A 63 1.71 3.45 12.88
C MET A 63 2.32 4.84 13.13
N PHE A 64 1.50 5.85 13.37
CA PHE A 64 1.95 7.19 13.68
C PHE A 64 2.78 7.24 14.97
N LEU A 65 2.31 6.63 16.05
CA LEU A 65 3.03 6.56 17.33
C LEU A 65 4.35 5.80 17.20
N SER A 66 4.37 4.71 16.43
CA SER A 66 5.60 3.96 16.14
C SER A 66 6.63 4.82 15.36
N HIS A 67 6.20 5.58 14.35
CA HIS A 67 7.09 6.53 13.66
C HIS A 67 7.65 7.58 14.64
N ARG A 68 6.79 8.13 15.50
CA ARG A 68 7.21 9.12 16.51
C ARG A 68 8.22 8.52 17.51
N ALA A 69 7.96 7.33 18.01
CA ALA A 69 8.85 6.63 18.95
C ALA A 69 10.24 6.34 18.35
N ARG A 70 10.29 6.11 17.03
CA ARG A 70 11.55 5.89 16.29
C ARG A 70 12.21 7.16 15.79
N GLY A 71 11.63 8.35 16.04
CA GLY A 71 12.14 9.64 15.57
C GLY A 71 12.07 9.81 14.05
N GLU A 72 11.21 9.07 13.37
CA GLU A 72 11.04 9.15 11.93
C GLU A 72 10.22 10.39 11.55
N SER A 73 10.78 11.23 10.69
CA SER A 73 10.08 12.39 10.14
C SER A 73 9.17 12.02 8.98
N ALA A 74 8.22 12.88 8.63
CA ALA A 74 7.37 12.72 7.45
C ALA A 74 8.20 12.55 6.16
N ARG A 75 9.33 13.26 6.06
CA ARG A 75 10.28 13.16 4.96
C ARG A 75 10.93 11.77 4.89
N ASP A 76 11.29 11.18 6.03
CA ASP A 76 11.89 9.84 6.10
C ASP A 76 10.89 8.77 5.68
N VAL A 77 9.62 8.95 6.02
CA VAL A 77 8.51 8.07 5.63
C VAL A 77 8.16 8.22 4.13
N GLY A 78 8.61 9.29 3.48
CA GLY A 78 8.42 9.51 2.03
C GLY A 78 7.37 10.57 1.67
N TRP A 79 6.85 11.32 2.64
CA TRP A 79 6.04 12.51 2.37
C TRP A 79 6.94 13.68 1.99
N ARG A 80 7.36 13.70 0.70
CA ARG A 80 8.35 14.65 0.20
C ARG A 80 8.18 14.87 -1.31
N LEU A 81 8.56 16.06 -1.79
CA LEU A 81 8.45 16.45 -3.20
C LEU A 81 9.78 16.40 -3.94
N ASP A 82 10.90 16.53 -3.23
CA ASP A 82 12.25 16.71 -3.82
C ASP A 82 12.72 15.52 -4.67
N ASN A 83 12.24 14.31 -4.41
CA ASN A 83 12.55 13.13 -5.21
C ASN A 83 11.35 12.58 -6.02
N PHE A 84 10.22 13.32 -6.08
CA PHE A 84 9.01 12.91 -6.80
C PHE A 84 9.31 12.55 -8.25
N GLY A 85 10.02 13.41 -8.98
CA GLY A 85 10.35 13.16 -10.40
C GLY A 85 11.22 11.90 -10.61
N ARG A 86 12.07 11.54 -9.63
CA ARG A 86 12.83 10.29 -9.68
C ARG A 86 11.93 9.07 -9.49
N ALA A 87 11.05 9.10 -8.51
CA ALA A 87 10.10 8.03 -8.26
C ALA A 87 9.13 7.86 -9.43
N ALA A 88 8.57 8.96 -9.94
CA ALA A 88 7.67 8.97 -11.09
C ALA A 88 8.33 8.39 -12.36
N ARG A 89 9.59 8.71 -12.64
CA ARG A 89 10.32 8.11 -13.78
C ARG A 89 10.51 6.61 -13.64
N LEU A 90 10.78 6.10 -12.43
CA LEU A 90 10.89 4.66 -12.19
C LEU A 90 9.56 3.94 -12.34
N LEU A 91 8.45 4.61 -12.06
CA LEU A 91 7.10 4.08 -12.21
C LEU A 91 6.58 4.18 -13.65
N ALA A 92 6.98 5.19 -14.41
CA ALA A 92 6.34 5.56 -15.67
C ALA A 92 6.24 4.40 -16.67
N LEU A 93 7.35 3.78 -17.02
CA LEU A 93 7.34 2.72 -18.04
C LEU A 93 6.55 1.47 -17.59
N PRO A 94 6.80 0.88 -16.41
CA PRO A 94 6.03 -0.29 -15.98
C PRO A 94 4.54 0.04 -15.76
N MET A 95 4.20 1.23 -15.27
CA MET A 95 2.80 1.64 -15.11
C MET A 95 2.10 1.83 -16.46
N LEU A 96 2.76 2.44 -17.44
CA LEU A 96 2.23 2.56 -18.80
C LEU A 96 2.00 1.19 -19.44
N ALA A 97 2.91 0.24 -19.25
CA ALA A 97 2.75 -1.11 -19.76
C ALA A 97 1.53 -1.82 -19.14
N ILE A 98 1.39 -1.76 -17.80
CA ILE A 98 0.24 -2.34 -17.09
C ILE A 98 -1.06 -1.65 -17.50
N PHE A 99 -1.06 -0.31 -17.61
CA PHE A 99 -2.21 0.46 -18.09
C PHE A 99 -2.64 0.02 -19.48
N ALA A 100 -1.68 -0.12 -20.41
CA ALA A 100 -1.97 -0.59 -21.76
C ALA A 100 -2.58 -2.00 -21.78
N VAL A 101 -2.09 -2.90 -20.91
CA VAL A 101 -2.67 -4.24 -20.74
C VAL A 101 -4.12 -4.16 -20.26
N PHE A 102 -4.41 -3.38 -19.20
CA PHE A 102 -5.77 -3.23 -18.69
C PHE A 102 -6.71 -2.65 -19.76
N VAL A 103 -6.30 -1.56 -20.42
CA VAL A 103 -7.10 -0.93 -21.48
C VAL A 103 -7.31 -1.91 -22.65
N GLY A 104 -6.26 -2.62 -23.07
CA GLY A 104 -6.35 -3.63 -24.13
C GLY A 104 -7.32 -4.75 -23.80
N VAL A 105 -7.28 -5.27 -22.58
CA VAL A 105 -8.24 -6.30 -22.09
C VAL A 105 -9.65 -5.72 -22.05
N GLY A 106 -9.84 -4.53 -21.49
CA GLY A 106 -11.14 -3.89 -21.42
C GLY A 106 -11.75 -3.63 -22.80
N TRP A 107 -10.92 -3.20 -23.76
CA TRP A 107 -11.34 -3.00 -25.14
C TRP A 107 -11.70 -4.32 -25.83
N TYR A 108 -10.83 -5.32 -25.74
CA TYR A 108 -11.06 -6.65 -26.34
C TYR A 108 -12.33 -7.33 -25.81
N THR A 109 -12.60 -7.18 -24.51
CA THR A 109 -13.79 -7.76 -23.87
C THR A 109 -15.02 -6.87 -23.93
N SER A 110 -14.96 -5.71 -24.61
CA SER A 110 -16.04 -4.72 -24.68
C SER A 110 -16.52 -4.22 -23.31
N ASN A 111 -15.62 -4.20 -22.32
CA ASN A 111 -15.91 -3.77 -20.95
C ASN A 111 -15.26 -2.40 -20.59
N LEU A 112 -14.62 -1.73 -21.54
CA LEU A 112 -13.93 -0.47 -21.26
C LEU A 112 -14.91 0.66 -21.00
N ASP A 113 -14.88 1.20 -19.77
CA ASP A 113 -15.69 2.34 -19.36
C ASP A 113 -14.93 3.21 -18.34
N PHE A 114 -14.33 4.28 -18.81
CA PHE A 114 -13.58 5.23 -17.98
C PHE A 114 -14.45 6.08 -17.04
N LEU A 115 -15.77 6.02 -17.21
CA LEU A 115 -16.72 6.77 -16.41
C LEU A 115 -17.43 5.89 -15.37
N ARG A 116 -17.13 4.61 -15.32
CA ARG A 116 -17.76 3.63 -14.43
C ARG A 116 -17.80 4.07 -12.95
N TRP A 117 -16.82 4.83 -12.50
CA TRP A 117 -16.75 5.34 -11.14
C TRP A 117 -17.75 6.45 -10.81
N LYS A 118 -18.50 6.96 -11.76
CA LYS A 118 -19.46 8.04 -11.54
C LYS A 118 -20.77 7.61 -10.86
N GLY A 119 -21.02 6.32 -10.71
CA GLY A 119 -22.37 5.81 -10.37
C GLY A 119 -22.54 5.08 -9.04
N GLY A 120 -21.58 5.07 -8.12
CA GLY A 120 -21.71 4.27 -6.90
C GLY A 120 -21.83 5.08 -5.62
N ALA A 121 -22.82 4.76 -4.77
CA ALA A 121 -22.96 5.26 -3.40
C ALA A 121 -21.90 4.73 -2.41
N SER A 122 -20.89 3.98 -2.89
CA SER A 122 -19.83 3.46 -2.04
C SER A 122 -18.74 4.52 -1.81
N ILE A 123 -17.98 4.38 -0.73
CA ILE A 123 -16.79 5.19 -0.43
C ILE A 123 -15.84 5.27 -1.64
N PHE A 124 -15.78 4.23 -2.46
CA PHE A 124 -15.01 4.17 -3.70
C PHE A 124 -15.75 4.78 -4.92
N GLY A 125 -17.03 5.15 -4.77
CA GLY A 125 -17.85 5.72 -5.83
C GLY A 125 -17.59 7.21 -6.10
N THR A 126 -16.84 7.89 -5.23
CA THR A 126 -16.41 9.25 -5.51
C THR A 126 -14.95 9.24 -5.94
N PRO A 127 -14.60 9.81 -7.11
CA PRO A 127 -13.21 9.86 -7.59
C PRO A 127 -12.24 10.44 -6.56
N ALA A 128 -12.69 11.42 -5.75
CA ALA A 128 -11.86 12.04 -4.71
C ALA A 128 -11.46 11.06 -3.61
N LEU A 129 -12.36 10.19 -3.14
CA LEU A 129 -12.04 9.19 -2.11
C LEU A 129 -11.18 8.06 -2.67
N GLY A 130 -11.39 7.65 -3.91
CA GLY A 130 -10.49 6.71 -4.59
C GLY A 130 -9.07 7.26 -4.74
N LEU A 131 -8.92 8.57 -4.99
CA LEU A 131 -7.61 9.22 -5.04
C LEU A 131 -6.92 9.29 -3.67
N LEU A 132 -7.65 9.37 -2.56
CA LEU A 132 -7.10 9.38 -1.21
C LEU A 132 -6.77 7.96 -0.73
N TRP A 133 -7.52 6.96 -1.15
CA TRP A 133 -7.35 5.58 -0.71
C TRP A 133 -6.00 4.96 -1.12
N GLY A 134 -5.56 5.21 -2.36
CA GLY A 134 -4.24 4.77 -2.83
C GLY A 134 -3.09 5.28 -1.96
N PRO A 135 -2.96 6.59 -1.71
CA PRO A 135 -1.97 7.14 -0.79
C PRO A 135 -2.05 6.59 0.64
N LEU A 136 -3.25 6.36 1.19
CA LEU A 136 -3.41 5.77 2.53
C LEU A 136 -2.92 4.33 2.58
N GLN A 137 -3.28 3.49 1.59
CA GLN A 137 -2.77 2.13 1.49
C GLN A 137 -1.25 2.11 1.28
N GLN A 138 -0.72 3.00 0.45
CA GLN A 138 0.73 3.08 0.23
C GLN A 138 1.48 3.62 1.45
N TYR A 139 0.88 4.47 2.27
CA TYR A 139 1.45 4.85 3.56
C TYR A 139 1.57 3.63 4.49
N ALA A 140 0.52 2.83 4.64
CA ALA A 140 0.58 1.62 5.45
C ALA A 140 1.59 0.60 4.90
N LEU A 141 1.56 0.37 3.58
CA LEU A 141 2.37 -0.66 2.94
C LEU A 141 3.84 -0.25 2.79
N GLN A 142 4.11 0.93 2.24
CA GLN A 142 5.47 1.37 1.96
C GLN A 142 6.04 2.22 3.08
N GLY A 143 5.27 3.18 3.58
CA GLY A 143 5.69 4.08 4.65
C GLY A 143 5.93 3.35 5.96
N PHE A 144 5.17 2.28 6.23
CA PHE A 144 5.29 1.51 7.46
C PHE A 144 5.87 0.10 7.23
N ILE A 145 5.11 -0.83 6.63
CA ILE A 145 5.49 -2.24 6.52
C ILE A 145 6.83 -2.41 5.79
N ASN A 146 7.04 -1.78 4.63
CA ASN A 146 8.29 -1.89 3.88
C ASN A 146 9.49 -1.34 4.68
N ARG A 147 9.32 -0.24 5.39
CA ARG A 147 10.39 0.30 6.24
C ARG A 147 10.75 -0.66 7.37
N ARG A 148 9.77 -1.26 8.04
CA ARG A 148 10.00 -2.27 9.08
C ARG A 148 10.59 -3.55 8.49
N ALA A 149 10.14 -3.98 7.31
CA ALA A 149 10.72 -5.11 6.59
C ALA A 149 12.21 -4.90 6.28
N GLN A 150 12.61 -3.67 5.90
CA GLN A 150 14.02 -3.34 5.69
C GLN A 150 14.84 -3.40 6.98
N VAL A 151 14.26 -3.11 8.14
CA VAL A 151 14.94 -3.30 9.44
C VAL A 151 15.19 -4.77 9.72
N VAL A 152 14.21 -5.64 9.43
CA VAL A 152 14.29 -7.08 9.75
C VAL A 152 15.18 -7.83 8.75
N TRP A 153 14.94 -7.65 7.44
CA TRP A 153 15.57 -8.44 6.38
C TRP A 153 16.58 -7.67 5.51
N GLY A 154 16.79 -6.42 5.84
CA GLY A 154 17.61 -5.54 5.02
C GLY A 154 16.88 -5.01 3.78
N ARG A 155 17.54 -4.11 3.08
CA ARG A 155 17.06 -3.55 1.82
C ARG A 155 17.34 -4.54 0.69
N GLY A 156 16.32 -4.86 -0.12
CA GLY A 156 16.48 -5.78 -1.25
C GLY A 156 15.25 -6.64 -1.49
N TRP A 157 15.41 -7.71 -2.25
CA TRP A 157 14.31 -8.55 -2.72
C TRP A 157 13.56 -9.28 -1.60
N ALA A 158 14.22 -9.66 -0.50
CA ALA A 158 13.53 -10.32 0.62
C ALA A 158 12.43 -9.44 1.22
N SER A 159 12.75 -8.17 1.51
CA SER A 159 11.75 -7.21 2.03
C SER A 159 10.74 -6.79 0.95
N VAL A 160 11.13 -6.67 -0.32
CA VAL A 160 10.21 -6.40 -1.43
C VAL A 160 9.18 -7.52 -1.58
N LEU A 161 9.64 -8.77 -1.60
CA LEU A 161 8.75 -9.93 -1.74
C LEU A 161 7.79 -10.06 -0.55
N LEU A 162 8.29 -9.87 0.68
CA LEU A 162 7.44 -9.89 1.87
C LEU A 162 6.31 -8.86 1.78
N VAL A 163 6.64 -7.61 1.39
CA VAL A 163 5.65 -6.53 1.24
C VAL A 163 4.60 -6.88 0.19
N ALA A 164 5.02 -7.44 -0.94
CA ALA A 164 4.11 -7.87 -2.00
C ALA A 164 3.21 -9.03 -1.55
N LEU A 165 3.75 -10.00 -0.82
CA LEU A 165 2.97 -11.11 -0.26
C LEU A 165 1.96 -10.65 0.78
N ILE A 166 2.34 -9.73 1.67
CA ILE A 166 1.40 -9.13 2.64
C ILE A 166 0.29 -8.40 1.88
N PHE A 167 0.64 -7.59 0.88
CA PHE A 167 -0.35 -6.83 0.13
C PHE A 167 -1.34 -7.74 -0.61
N ALA A 168 -0.85 -8.82 -1.21
CA ALA A 168 -1.69 -9.84 -1.84
C ALA A 168 -2.59 -10.56 -0.82
N ALA A 169 -2.02 -10.95 0.34
CA ALA A 169 -2.75 -11.66 1.39
C ALA A 169 -3.92 -10.85 1.95
N LEU A 170 -3.75 -9.53 2.09
CA LEU A 170 -4.80 -8.60 2.50
C LEU A 170 -5.91 -8.42 1.44
N HIS A 171 -5.78 -9.02 0.26
CA HIS A 171 -6.80 -9.00 -0.80
C HIS A 171 -7.49 -10.35 -1.01
N LEU A 172 -7.15 -11.34 -0.18
CA LEU A 172 -7.85 -12.62 -0.18
C LEU A 172 -9.32 -12.44 0.30
N PRO A 173 -10.24 -13.28 -0.18
CA PRO A 173 -10.07 -14.36 -1.15
C PRO A 173 -10.29 -13.94 -2.61
N ASN A 174 -10.28 -12.63 -2.93
CA ASN A 174 -10.50 -12.12 -4.28
C ASN A 174 -9.32 -12.45 -5.20
N PRO A 175 -9.44 -13.39 -6.15
CA PRO A 175 -8.29 -13.88 -6.91
C PRO A 175 -7.68 -12.81 -7.82
N TRP A 176 -8.52 -11.96 -8.42
CA TRP A 176 -8.05 -10.88 -9.28
C TRP A 176 -7.27 -9.83 -8.51
N LEU A 177 -7.82 -9.39 -7.38
CA LEU A 177 -7.13 -8.42 -6.53
C LEU A 177 -5.84 -9.00 -5.96
N THR A 178 -5.84 -10.26 -5.51
CA THR A 178 -4.65 -10.94 -4.99
C THR A 178 -3.51 -10.92 -6.00
N VAL A 179 -3.79 -11.25 -7.26
CA VAL A 179 -2.77 -11.28 -8.32
C VAL A 179 -2.27 -9.87 -8.68
N VAL A 180 -3.18 -8.91 -8.90
CA VAL A 180 -2.77 -7.56 -9.30
C VAL A 180 -2.09 -6.80 -8.16
N THR A 181 -2.50 -7.04 -6.90
CA THR A 181 -1.84 -6.41 -5.74
C THR A 181 -0.49 -7.05 -5.44
N PHE A 182 -0.31 -8.34 -5.70
CA PHE A 182 1.02 -8.96 -5.65
C PHE A 182 1.98 -8.30 -6.65
N ALA A 183 1.58 -8.21 -7.92
CA ALA A 183 2.38 -7.60 -8.97
C ALA A 183 2.66 -6.11 -8.69
N GLY A 184 1.63 -5.35 -8.33
CA GLY A 184 1.75 -3.95 -7.93
C GLY A 184 2.62 -3.78 -6.69
N GLY A 185 2.45 -4.65 -5.69
CA GLY A 185 3.25 -4.68 -4.46
C GLY A 185 4.73 -4.85 -4.71
N LEU A 186 5.13 -5.75 -5.61
CA LEU A 186 6.52 -5.92 -6.04
C LEU A 186 7.08 -4.62 -6.62
N LEU A 187 6.35 -4.01 -7.56
CA LEU A 187 6.81 -2.81 -8.24
C LEU A 187 6.89 -1.62 -7.28
N TRP A 188 5.83 -1.34 -6.52
CA TRP A 188 5.81 -0.20 -5.60
C TRP A 188 6.83 -0.37 -4.47
N ALA A 189 7.00 -1.57 -3.91
CA ALA A 189 8.01 -1.82 -2.88
C ALA A 189 9.43 -1.62 -3.42
N TYR A 190 9.72 -2.11 -4.62
CA TYR A 190 10.99 -1.93 -5.29
C TYR A 190 11.30 -0.46 -5.56
N VAL A 191 10.33 0.29 -6.12
CA VAL A 191 10.51 1.72 -6.43
C VAL A 191 10.65 2.53 -5.15
N TYR A 192 9.82 2.26 -4.13
CA TYR A 192 9.90 2.96 -2.86
C TYR A 192 11.27 2.76 -2.18
N GLN A 193 11.84 1.58 -2.22
CA GLN A 193 13.19 1.36 -1.69
C GLN A 193 14.26 2.18 -2.42
N ARG A 194 14.08 2.51 -3.70
CA ARG A 194 15.05 3.27 -4.51
C ARG A 194 14.84 4.77 -4.48
N ALA A 195 13.59 5.19 -4.37
CA ALA A 195 13.17 6.57 -4.31
C ALA A 195 11.96 6.70 -3.36
N PRO A 196 12.17 6.71 -2.03
CA PRO A 196 11.08 6.79 -1.06
C PRO A 196 10.23 8.03 -1.29
N ASN A 197 9.04 7.82 -1.91
CA ASN A 197 8.10 8.90 -2.21
C ASN A 197 6.67 8.36 -2.20
N LEU A 198 5.93 8.64 -1.13
CA LEU A 198 4.56 8.18 -0.94
C LEU A 198 3.57 8.84 -1.90
N LEU A 199 3.83 10.08 -2.32
CA LEU A 199 2.97 10.77 -3.28
C LEU A 199 3.01 10.08 -4.64
N ALA A 200 4.22 9.78 -5.14
CA ALA A 200 4.38 9.12 -6.44
C ALA A 200 3.78 7.71 -6.46
N VAL A 201 4.08 6.88 -5.44
CA VAL A 201 3.52 5.52 -5.38
C VAL A 201 2.02 5.53 -5.08
N GLY A 202 1.52 6.48 -4.26
CA GLY A 202 0.11 6.64 -3.96
C GLY A 202 -0.71 7.07 -5.18
N ILE A 203 -0.25 8.07 -5.92
CA ILE A 203 -0.90 8.51 -7.17
C ILE A 203 -0.89 7.38 -8.20
N SER A 204 0.25 6.69 -8.37
CA SER A 204 0.32 5.57 -9.32
C SER A 204 -0.62 4.43 -8.93
N HIS A 205 -0.78 4.14 -7.64
CA HIS A 205 -1.75 3.16 -7.15
C HIS A 205 -3.18 3.57 -7.50
N SER A 206 -3.58 4.80 -7.19
CA SER A 206 -4.92 5.29 -7.53
C SER A 206 -5.22 5.24 -9.02
N LEU A 207 -4.24 5.62 -9.86
CA LEU A 207 -4.37 5.54 -11.32
C LEU A 207 -4.51 4.10 -11.82
N MET A 208 -3.76 3.16 -11.26
CA MET A 208 -3.86 1.74 -11.64
C MET A 208 -5.18 1.13 -11.17
N THR A 209 -5.67 1.49 -9.99
CA THR A 209 -6.99 1.06 -9.52
C THR A 209 -8.10 1.60 -10.45
N TRP A 210 -8.00 2.86 -10.83
CA TRP A 210 -8.94 3.45 -11.80
C TRP A 210 -8.90 2.72 -13.15
N ALA A 211 -7.70 2.44 -13.68
CA ALA A 211 -7.54 1.70 -14.92
C ALA A 211 -8.12 0.28 -14.84
N LEU A 212 -7.86 -0.44 -13.75
CA LEU A 212 -8.37 -1.78 -13.49
C LEU A 212 -9.91 -1.78 -13.49
N VAL A 213 -10.53 -0.89 -12.69
CA VAL A 213 -11.99 -0.80 -12.56
C VAL A 213 -12.65 -0.34 -13.86
N SER A 214 -11.98 0.52 -14.63
CA SER A 214 -12.48 0.97 -15.94
C SER A 214 -12.44 -0.12 -17.00
N SER A 215 -11.57 -1.12 -16.83
CA SER A 215 -11.29 -2.13 -17.85
C SER A 215 -11.90 -3.50 -17.55
N ILE A 216 -12.09 -3.83 -16.28
CA ILE A 216 -12.62 -5.13 -15.84
C ILE A 216 -14.01 -4.91 -15.23
N PRO A 217 -15.02 -5.72 -15.58
CA PRO A 217 -16.37 -5.53 -15.07
C PRO A 217 -16.44 -5.78 -13.55
N PRO A 218 -17.31 -5.03 -12.83
CA PRO A 218 -17.45 -5.17 -11.37
C PRO A 218 -17.76 -6.59 -10.91
N SER A 219 -18.52 -7.35 -11.68
CA SER A 219 -18.84 -8.76 -11.41
C SER A 219 -17.58 -9.64 -11.36
N ALA A 220 -16.63 -9.45 -12.30
CA ALA A 220 -15.37 -10.19 -12.30
C ALA A 220 -14.45 -9.76 -11.15
N LEU A 221 -14.48 -8.47 -10.77
CA LEU A 221 -13.70 -7.96 -9.65
C LEU A 221 -14.39 -8.16 -8.29
N HIS A 222 -15.56 -8.83 -8.24
CA HIS A 222 -16.39 -8.95 -7.04
C HIS A 222 -16.61 -7.59 -6.33
N ASN A 223 -16.80 -6.52 -7.10
CA ASN A 223 -16.92 -5.14 -6.60
C ASN A 223 -15.78 -4.71 -5.67
N LEU A 224 -14.57 -5.20 -5.91
CA LEU A 224 -13.35 -5.01 -5.08
C LEU A 224 -13.50 -5.50 -3.63
N ARG A 225 -14.43 -6.42 -3.37
CA ARG A 225 -14.64 -6.98 -2.02
C ARG A 225 -13.50 -7.93 -1.66
N VAL A 226 -13.09 -7.85 -0.40
CA VAL A 226 -12.04 -8.68 0.22
C VAL A 226 -12.52 -9.20 1.58
N GLY A 227 -11.76 -10.12 2.18
CA GLY A 227 -12.08 -10.68 3.49
C GLY A 227 -13.49 -11.30 3.51
N PHE A 228 -14.17 -11.16 4.64
CA PHE A 228 -15.52 -11.71 4.82
C PHE A 228 -16.56 -11.14 3.82
N LYS A 229 -16.42 -9.87 3.45
CA LYS A 229 -17.31 -9.21 2.47
C LYS A 229 -17.31 -9.84 1.07
N TYR A 230 -16.28 -10.60 0.74
CA TYR A 230 -16.23 -11.31 -0.54
C TYR A 230 -17.36 -12.33 -0.70
N PHE A 231 -17.78 -12.96 0.39
CA PHE A 231 -18.84 -13.99 0.39
C PHE A 231 -20.24 -13.41 0.55
N GLY A 232 -20.38 -12.13 0.92
CA GLY A 232 -21.65 -11.44 0.98
C GLY A 232 -22.14 -11.04 -0.42
N GLN A 233 -23.42 -11.33 -0.73
CA GLN A 233 -24.10 -10.89 -1.95
C GLN A 233 -24.47 -9.42 -1.88
#